data_aeb370b1499d1d876fbd83bcf269043c
#
_entry.id   aeb370b1499d1d876fbd83bcf269043c
#
_cell.length_a   1.000
_cell.length_b   1.000
_cell.length_c   1.000
_cell.angle_alpha   90.00
_cell.angle_beta   90.00
_cell.angle_gamma   90.00
#
_symmetry.space_group_name_H-M   'P 1'
#
loop_
_entity.id
_entity.type
_entity.pdbx_description
1 polymer ?
#
loop_
_entity_poly.entity_id
_entity_poly.type
_entity_poly.pdbx_seq_one_letter_code
_entity_poly.pdbx_strand_id
1 'polypeptide(L)' 'MRRLPTRETVESLTQHISTLTTERQALRTNGATETALERNRVQIARAQWELSYALIERYLPSSAEQAA' A
#
# COMPACT_ATOMS: atom_id res chain seq x y z
N MET A 1 5.44 -18.57 11.07
CA MET A 1 4.93 -18.50 10.78
C MET A 1 4.52 -18.01 9.94
N ARG A 2 4.19 -18.06 9.54
CA ARG A 2 3.77 -17.77 8.72
C ARG A 2 3.12 -16.86 8.62
N ARG A 3 3.26 -16.27 8.25
CA ARG A 3 2.71 -15.32 8.03
C ARG A 3 1.57 -15.22 7.52
N LEU A 4 0.95 -14.62 7.83
CA LEU A 4 -0.26 -14.57 7.34
C LEU A 4 -0.47 -13.53 6.42
N PRO A 5 -0.54 -13.81 5.18
CA PRO A 5 -0.70 -12.83 4.13
C PRO A 5 -2.00 -12.09 4.24
N THR A 6 -2.90 -12.69 4.91
CA THR A 6 -4.19 -12.08 4.94
C THR A 6 -4.26 -10.82 5.72
N ARG A 7 -3.26 -10.51 6.48
CA ARG A 7 -3.33 -9.34 7.17
C ARG A 7 -3.28 -8.15 6.29
N GLU A 8 -2.59 -8.21 5.17
CA GLU A 8 -2.50 -7.11 4.24
C GLU A 8 -3.48 -7.34 3.14
N THR A 9 -4.74 -7.20 3.42
CA THR A 9 -5.75 -7.37 2.38
C THR A 9 -5.86 -6.13 1.54
N VAL A 10 -6.58 -6.24 0.45
CA VAL A 10 -6.81 -5.09 -0.43
C VAL A 10 -7.45 -3.97 0.37
N GLU A 11 -8.43 -4.31 1.19
CA GLU A 11 -9.13 -3.29 1.96
C GLU A 11 -8.21 -2.62 2.97
N SER A 12 -7.39 -3.42 3.62
CA SER A 12 -6.47 -2.92 4.61
C SER A 12 -5.44 -1.99 3.99
N LEU A 13 -4.92 -2.38 2.83
CA LEU A 13 -3.93 -1.56 2.15
C LEU A 13 -4.54 -0.29 1.60
N THR A 14 -5.76 -0.36 1.10
CA THR A 14 -6.44 0.82 0.61
C THR A 14 -6.63 1.82 1.74
N GLN A 15 -7.02 1.33 2.90
CA GLN A 15 -7.19 2.20 4.04
C GLN A 15 -5.86 2.79 4.47
N HIS A 16 -4.81 1.99 4.44
CA HIS A 16 -3.48 2.46 4.81
C HIS A 16 -3.01 3.57 3.88
N ILE A 17 -3.24 3.42 2.58
CA ILE A 17 -2.88 4.43 1.61
C ILE A 17 -3.67 5.71 1.87
N SER A 18 -4.95 5.57 2.17
CA SER A 18 -5.78 6.71 2.46
C SER A 18 -5.24 7.46 3.68
N THR A 19 -4.84 6.74 4.71
CA THR A 19 -4.28 7.34 5.89
C THR A 19 -2.99 8.09 5.57
N LEU A 20 -2.14 7.47 4.76
CA LEU A 20 -0.88 8.10 4.40
C LEU A 20 -1.09 9.35 3.55
N THR A 21 -2.11 9.32 2.70
CA THR A 21 -2.42 10.48 1.87
C THR A 21 -2.92 11.62 2.73
N THR A 22 -3.74 11.32 3.71
CA THR A 22 -4.23 12.34 4.63
C THR A 22 -3.05 12.91 5.43
N GLU A 23 -2.14 12.05 5.82
CA GLU A 23 -0.96 12.47 6.53
C GLU A 23 -0.11 13.40 5.69
N ARG A 24 -0.04 13.13 4.39
CA ARG A 24 0.73 13.98 3.50
C ARG A 24 0.14 15.39 3.46
N GLN A 25 -1.18 15.48 3.44
CA GLN A 25 -1.82 16.79 3.45
C GLN A 25 -1.49 17.53 4.72
N ALA A 26 -1.54 16.83 5.84
CA ALA A 26 -1.23 17.45 7.11
C ALA A 26 0.23 17.92 7.17
N LEU A 27 1.13 17.11 6.62
CA LEU A 27 2.53 17.47 6.59
C LEU A 27 2.75 18.74 5.78
N ARG A 28 2.10 18.84 4.65
CA ARG A 28 2.24 20.01 3.81
C ARG A 28 1.66 21.23 4.49
N THR A 29 0.50 21.09 5.09
CA THR A 29 -0.15 22.18 5.76
C THR A 29 0.70 22.69 6.92
N ASN A 30 1.38 21.79 7.59
CA ASN A 30 2.20 22.18 8.73
C ASN A 30 3.63 22.58 8.37
N GLY A 31 3.92 22.65 7.10
CA GLY A 31 5.25 23.07 6.67
C GLY A 31 6.32 22.06 6.99
N ALA A 32 6.03 20.79 6.85
CA ALA A 32 6.99 19.76 7.16
C ALA A 32 8.22 19.86 6.27
N THR A 33 9.31 19.29 6.74
CA THR A 33 10.55 19.32 5.99
C THR A 33 10.44 18.43 4.76
N GLU A 34 11.35 18.63 3.84
CA GLU A 34 11.39 17.79 2.66
C GLU A 34 11.68 16.37 3.02
N THR A 35 12.49 16.14 4.04
CA THR A 35 12.79 14.81 4.49
C THR A 35 11.52 14.08 4.96
N ALA A 36 10.69 14.80 5.70
CA ALA A 36 9.45 14.19 6.19
C ALA A 36 8.50 13.90 5.03
N LEU A 37 8.42 14.81 4.08
CA LEU A 37 7.57 14.60 2.92
C LEU A 37 8.06 13.43 2.07
N GLU A 38 9.37 13.34 1.93
CA GLU A 38 9.95 12.27 1.15
C GLU A 38 9.71 10.92 1.81
N ARG A 39 9.82 10.86 3.12
CA ARG A 39 9.57 9.63 3.85
C ARG A 39 8.11 9.20 3.66
N ASN A 40 7.21 10.16 3.71
CA ASN A 40 5.80 9.88 3.49
C ASN A 40 5.57 9.39 2.06
N ARG A 41 6.23 9.99 1.09
CA ARG A 41 6.09 9.60 -0.31
C ARG A 41 6.54 8.15 -0.52
N VAL A 42 7.64 7.79 0.13
CA VAL A 42 8.16 6.44 0.01
C VAL A 42 7.20 5.43 0.62
N GLN A 43 6.58 5.80 1.74
CA GLN A 43 5.63 4.92 2.37
C GLN A 43 4.40 4.71 1.50
N ILE A 44 3.95 5.76 0.84
CA ILE A 44 2.80 5.65 -0.06
C ILE A 44 3.15 4.75 -1.24
N ALA A 45 4.33 4.94 -1.81
CA ALA A 45 4.75 4.14 -2.95
C ALA A 45 4.85 2.67 -2.57
N ARG A 46 5.36 2.40 -1.39
CA ARG A 46 5.49 1.04 -0.93
C ARG A 46 4.12 0.41 -0.71
N ALA A 47 3.20 1.16 -0.13
CA ALA A 47 1.86 0.65 0.11
C ALA A 47 1.13 0.39 -1.20
N GLN A 48 1.36 1.23 -2.20
CA GLN A 48 0.75 1.03 -3.50
C GLN A 48 1.30 -0.20 -4.18
N TRP A 49 2.58 -0.44 -3.99
CA TRP A 49 3.22 -1.62 -4.55
C TRP A 49 2.61 -2.88 -3.91
N GLU A 50 2.43 -2.86 -2.62
CA GLU A 50 1.84 -3.98 -1.92
C GLU A 50 0.39 -4.16 -2.32
N LEU A 51 -0.32 -3.07 -2.55
CA LEU A 51 -1.69 -3.15 -3.01
C LEU A 51 -1.75 -3.83 -4.38
N SER A 52 -0.83 -3.50 -5.25
CA SER A 52 -0.77 -4.11 -6.57
C SER A 52 -0.57 -5.61 -6.44
N TYR A 53 0.31 -6.03 -5.56
CA TYR A 53 0.53 -7.43 -5.35
C TYR A 53 -0.72 -8.11 -4.80
N ALA A 54 -1.38 -7.46 -3.84
CA ALA A 54 -2.58 -8.03 -3.26
C ALA A 54 -3.69 -8.17 -4.29
N LEU A 55 -3.79 -7.20 -5.18
CA LEU A 55 -4.79 -7.26 -6.25
C LEU A 55 -4.49 -8.38 -7.21
N ILE A 56 -3.23 -8.55 -7.54
CA ILE A 56 -2.83 -9.62 -8.43
C ILE A 56 -3.17 -10.95 -7.79
N GLU A 57 -2.84 -11.10 -6.53
CA GLU A 57 -3.11 -12.34 -5.86
C GLU A 57 -4.59 -12.61 -5.72
N ARG A 58 -5.37 -11.58 -5.52
CA ARG A 58 -6.80 -11.77 -5.36
C ARG A 58 -7.51 -12.08 -6.65
N TYR A 59 -7.12 -11.42 -7.73
CA TYR A 59 -7.86 -11.53 -8.98
C TYR A 59 -7.19 -12.31 -10.08
N LEU A 60 -5.89 -12.58 -9.93
CA LEU A 60 -5.19 -13.32 -10.95
C LEU A 60 -4.55 -14.59 -10.46
N PRO A 61 -4.84 -15.07 -9.28
CA PRO A 61 -4.14 -16.24 -8.81
C PRO A 61 -4.39 -17.44 -9.67
N SER A 62 -5.54 -17.49 -10.23
CA SER A 62 -5.89 -18.65 -11.02
C SER A 62 -5.27 -18.61 -12.39
N SER A 63 -4.57 -17.55 -12.72
CA SER A 63 -3.92 -17.50 -14.01
C SER A 63 -2.97 -18.66 -14.16
N ALA A 64 -2.26 -19.00 -13.13
CA ALA A 64 -1.31 -20.08 -13.21
C ALA A 64 -2.05 -21.38 -13.40
N GLU A 65 -3.15 -21.54 -12.76
CA GLU A 65 -3.94 -22.72 -12.91
C GLU A 65 -4.55 -22.82 -14.25
N GLN A 66 -4.98 -21.72 -14.79
CA GLN A 66 -5.55 -21.73 -16.11
C GLN A 66 -4.54 -22.03 -17.14
N ALA A 67 -3.32 -21.62 -16.90
CA ALA A 67 -2.27 -21.91 -17.84
C ALA A 67 -1.96 -23.38 -17.87
N ALA A 68 -2.26 -24.04 -16.80
CA ALA A 68 -2.04 -25.45 -16.77
C ALA A 68 -3.13 -26.17 -17.53
#